data_590fd85b2e5c287f42b47c5aaa80cad9
#
_entry.id   590fd85b2e5c287f42b47c5aaa80cad9
#
_cell.length_a   1.000
_cell.length_b   1.000
_cell.length_c   1.000
_cell.angle_alpha   90.00
_cell.angle_beta   90.00
_cell.angle_gamma   90.00
#
_symmetry.space_group_name_H-M   'P 1'
#
loop_
_entity.id
_entity.type
_entity.pdbx_description
1 polymer ?
#
loop_
_entity_poly.entity_id
_entity_poly.type
_entity_poly.pdbx_seq_one_letter_code
_entity_poly.pdbx_strand_id
1 'polypeptide(L)'
;AIGGECFFPELAKLRDSFMPDYITVAYGTNDWNVVDQETFKNKCKNFYTNISQIYPQAKIFAITPIWRKDMKEYRIFGSFGEVEKNIKNAVKGIKNITVISGIDFVPKEEKLFADLRLHPNDDGFEYYVENLYKEIKAKI
;
A
#
# COMPACT_ATOMS: atom_id res chain seq x y z
N ALA A 1 -11.51 6.38 -0.22
CA ALA A 1 -10.66 5.74 -1.24
C ALA A 1 -11.29 5.89 -2.62
N ILE A 2 -10.48 5.96 -3.67
CA ILE A 2 -10.92 6.01 -5.07
C ILE A 2 -10.57 4.66 -5.69
N GLY A 3 -11.58 3.99 -6.28
CA GLY A 3 -11.37 2.70 -6.94
C GLY A 3 -10.45 2.83 -8.16
N GLY A 4 -9.54 1.87 -8.36
CA GLY A 4 -8.61 1.86 -9.49
C GLY A 4 -7.42 2.80 -9.36
N GLU A 5 -7.29 3.58 -8.28
CA GLU A 5 -6.26 4.60 -8.13
C GLU A 5 -4.85 3.99 -7.98
N CYS A 6 -3.89 4.67 -8.59
CA CYS A 6 -2.46 4.38 -8.53
C CYS A 6 -1.73 5.45 -7.72
N PHE A 7 -0.44 5.29 -7.46
CA PHE A 7 0.36 6.32 -6.79
C PHE A 7 0.24 7.67 -7.52
N PHE A 8 -0.29 8.67 -6.81
CA PHE A 8 -0.50 10.02 -7.31
C PHE A 8 0.25 11.02 -6.43
N PRO A 9 1.50 11.39 -6.80
CA PRO A 9 2.37 12.23 -5.96
C PRO A 9 1.81 13.60 -5.60
N GLU A 10 0.95 14.19 -6.46
CA GLU A 10 0.35 15.50 -6.23
C GLU A 10 -0.65 15.46 -5.07
N LEU A 11 -1.38 14.36 -4.89
CA LEU A 11 -2.27 14.16 -3.74
C LEU A 11 -1.50 14.26 -2.42
N ALA A 12 -0.29 13.74 -2.38
CA ALA A 12 0.56 13.76 -1.19
C ALA A 12 1.15 15.14 -0.85
N LYS A 13 0.93 16.15 -1.71
CA LYS A 13 1.30 17.55 -1.43
C LYS A 13 0.17 18.34 -0.76
N LEU A 14 -1.05 17.81 -0.75
CA LEU A 14 -2.18 18.45 -0.11
C LEU A 14 -2.00 18.39 1.40
N ARG A 15 -2.19 19.53 2.04
CA ARG A 15 -2.14 19.66 3.50
C ARG A 15 -3.54 19.90 4.02
N ASP A 16 -3.97 19.07 4.94
CA ASP A 16 -5.18 19.29 5.72
C ASP A 16 -4.93 20.34 6.82
N SER A 17 -5.98 20.99 7.29
CA SER A 17 -5.94 21.80 8.50
C SER A 17 -5.71 20.96 9.75
N PHE A 18 -6.09 19.70 9.72
CA PHE A 18 -5.84 18.72 10.76
C PHE A 18 -4.46 18.07 10.60
N MET A 19 -3.74 17.93 11.72
CA MET A 19 -2.44 17.24 11.76
C MET A 19 -2.64 15.84 12.34
N PRO A 20 -2.56 14.78 11.51
CA PRO A 20 -2.75 13.42 11.96
C PRO A 20 -1.52 12.90 12.74
N ASP A 21 -1.75 12.08 13.76
CA ASP A 21 -0.69 11.33 14.45
C ASP A 21 -0.24 10.13 13.59
N TYR A 22 -1.19 9.52 12.89
CA TYR A 22 -0.97 8.32 12.08
C TYR A 22 -1.57 8.48 10.69
N ILE A 23 -0.82 8.02 9.67
CA ILE A 23 -1.29 7.96 8.28
C ILE A 23 -1.07 6.55 7.78
N THR A 24 -2.09 5.94 7.18
CA THR A 24 -1.97 4.67 6.46
C THR A 24 -2.08 4.90 4.96
N VAL A 25 -1.19 4.29 4.19
CA VAL A 25 -1.18 4.36 2.73
C VAL A 25 -1.15 2.95 2.17
N ALA A 26 -2.20 2.56 1.44
CA ALA A 26 -2.36 1.24 0.83
C ALA A 26 -2.48 1.36 -0.68
N TYR A 27 -1.35 1.48 -1.37
CA TYR A 27 -1.24 1.58 -2.83
C TYR A 27 -0.43 0.43 -3.43
N GLY A 28 -0.43 0.32 -4.75
CA GLY A 28 0.44 -0.55 -5.52
C GLY A 28 -0.26 -1.70 -6.22
N THR A 29 -1.43 -2.15 -5.75
CA THR A 29 -2.15 -3.26 -6.40
C THR A 29 -2.67 -2.90 -7.79
N ASN A 30 -3.14 -1.65 -7.96
CA ASN A 30 -3.61 -1.16 -9.27
C ASN A 30 -2.44 -0.79 -10.18
N ASP A 31 -1.40 -0.19 -9.60
CA ASP A 31 -0.18 0.14 -10.34
C ASP A 31 0.40 -1.07 -11.08
N TRP A 32 0.43 -2.24 -10.43
CA TRP A 32 0.92 -3.47 -11.03
C TRP A 32 0.20 -3.85 -12.34
N ASN A 33 -1.07 -3.42 -12.48
CA ASN A 33 -1.86 -3.71 -13.68
C ASN A 33 -1.56 -2.77 -14.85
N VAL A 34 -1.19 -1.50 -14.59
CA VAL A 34 -1.33 -0.43 -15.59
C VAL A 34 -0.07 0.40 -15.80
N VAL A 35 0.94 0.30 -14.93
CA VAL A 35 2.19 1.05 -15.11
C VAL A 35 3.40 0.12 -15.21
N ASP A 36 4.46 0.59 -15.87
CA ASP A 36 5.75 -0.08 -15.84
C ASP A 36 6.47 0.17 -14.50
N GLN A 37 7.48 -0.64 -14.24
CA GLN A 37 8.19 -0.60 -12.95
C GLN A 37 8.97 0.70 -12.73
N GLU A 38 9.47 1.35 -13.77
CA GLU A 38 10.21 2.60 -13.66
C GLU A 38 9.29 3.76 -13.30
N THR A 39 8.17 3.87 -14.01
CA THR A 39 7.10 4.83 -13.70
C THR A 39 6.62 4.67 -12.26
N PHE A 40 6.39 3.43 -11.82
CA PHE A 40 6.00 3.13 -10.44
C PHE A 40 7.04 3.61 -9.43
N LYS A 41 8.32 3.27 -9.62
CA LYS A 41 9.41 3.68 -8.71
C LYS A 41 9.42 5.18 -8.51
N ASN A 42 9.30 5.93 -9.60
CA ASN A 42 9.32 7.39 -9.57
C ASN A 42 8.09 7.95 -8.83
N LYS A 43 6.88 7.49 -9.16
CA LYS A 43 5.64 7.94 -8.51
C LYS A 43 5.62 7.56 -7.02
N CYS A 44 5.96 6.32 -6.69
CA CYS A 44 6.00 5.81 -5.32
C CYS A 44 6.99 6.62 -4.46
N LYS A 45 8.22 6.83 -4.96
CA LYS A 45 9.23 7.63 -4.26
C LYS A 45 8.77 9.05 -4.02
N ASN A 46 8.24 9.71 -5.04
CA ASN A 46 7.76 11.09 -4.95
C ASN A 46 6.58 11.21 -3.99
N PHE A 47 5.63 10.28 -4.05
CA PHE A 47 4.49 10.26 -3.13
C PHE A 47 4.94 10.19 -1.68
N TYR A 48 5.78 9.22 -1.32
CA TYR A 48 6.23 9.06 0.06
C TYR A 48 7.15 10.18 0.52
N THR A 49 7.96 10.74 -0.36
CA THR A 49 8.76 11.93 -0.04
C THR A 49 7.86 13.12 0.28
N ASN A 50 6.85 13.39 -0.56
CA ASN A 50 5.92 14.50 -0.37
C ASN A 50 5.13 14.36 0.94
N ILE A 51 4.47 13.22 1.17
CA ILE A 51 3.65 13.05 2.36
C ILE A 51 4.46 13.10 3.65
N SER A 52 5.70 12.59 3.65
CA SER A 52 6.61 12.69 4.77
C SER A 52 7.02 14.13 5.10
N GLN A 53 7.20 14.96 4.07
CA GLN A 53 7.53 16.38 4.22
C GLN A 53 6.33 17.22 4.68
N ILE A 54 5.12 16.89 4.22
CA ILE A 54 3.89 17.60 4.61
C ILE A 54 3.50 17.28 6.06
N TYR A 55 3.71 16.01 6.48
CA TYR A 55 3.36 15.53 7.82
C TYR A 55 4.59 14.97 8.57
N PRO A 56 5.59 15.81 8.89
CA PRO A 56 6.87 15.32 9.43
C PRO A 56 6.76 14.71 10.83
N GLN A 57 5.70 15.01 11.56
CA GLN A 57 5.44 14.48 12.91
C GLN A 57 4.56 13.22 12.91
N ALA A 58 3.85 12.96 11.81
CA ALA A 58 3.01 11.78 11.71
C ALA A 58 3.85 10.51 11.54
N LYS A 59 3.42 9.41 12.17
CA LYS A 59 3.90 8.07 11.82
C LYS A 59 3.13 7.58 10.59
N ILE A 60 3.84 7.31 9.51
CA ILE A 60 3.25 6.88 8.23
C ILE A 60 3.49 5.39 8.06
N PHE A 61 2.42 4.63 7.83
CA PHE A 61 2.47 3.20 7.54
C PHE A 61 2.22 2.95 6.06
N ALA A 62 3.26 2.54 5.34
CA ALA A 62 3.18 2.12 3.95
C ALA A 62 2.76 0.65 3.91
N ILE A 63 1.49 0.39 3.63
CA ILE A 63 0.93 -0.96 3.58
C ILE A 63 1.09 -1.48 2.15
N THR A 64 1.81 -2.62 1.99
CA THR A 64 1.96 -3.24 0.68
C THR A 64 0.72 -4.03 0.29
N PRO A 65 0.53 -4.35 -1.01
CA PRO A 65 -0.68 -5.06 -1.45
C PRO A 65 -0.91 -6.39 -0.75
N ILE A 66 -2.18 -6.69 -0.52
CA ILE A 66 -2.65 -8.01 -0.06
C ILE A 66 -2.53 -9.04 -1.18
N TRP A 67 -2.71 -10.31 -0.82
CA TRP A 67 -2.81 -11.41 -1.80
C TRP A 67 -3.92 -11.13 -2.82
N ARG A 68 -3.67 -11.57 -4.06
CA ARG A 68 -4.66 -11.61 -5.14
C ARG A 68 -4.45 -12.91 -5.96
N LYS A 69 -5.55 -13.47 -6.48
CA LYS A 69 -5.54 -14.75 -7.18
C LYS A 69 -4.60 -14.78 -8.38
N ASP A 70 -4.54 -13.67 -9.11
CA ASP A 70 -3.75 -13.51 -10.33
C ASP A 70 -2.30 -13.06 -10.10
N MET A 71 -1.82 -13.04 -8.84
CA MET A 71 -0.47 -12.57 -8.50
C MET A 71 0.69 -13.36 -9.12
N LYS A 72 0.40 -14.55 -9.67
CA LYS A 72 1.39 -15.36 -10.39
C LYS A 72 1.56 -14.95 -11.86
N GLU A 73 0.68 -14.10 -12.37
CA GLU A 73 0.82 -13.57 -13.73
C GLU A 73 2.03 -12.64 -13.79
N TYR A 74 2.63 -12.56 -14.99
CA TYR A 74 3.68 -11.60 -15.29
C TYR A 74 3.09 -10.47 -16.15
N ARG A 75 3.23 -9.22 -15.70
CA ARG A 75 2.66 -8.04 -16.36
C ARG A 75 3.75 -7.11 -16.87
N ILE A 76 3.36 -6.01 -17.52
CA ILE A 76 4.32 -4.98 -17.96
C ILE A 76 5.18 -4.47 -16.79
N PHE A 77 4.63 -4.43 -15.60
CA PHE A 77 5.33 -4.12 -14.36
C PHE A 77 6.40 -5.18 -14.00
N GLY A 78 6.16 -6.42 -14.34
CA GLY A 78 6.92 -7.59 -13.87
C GLY A 78 6.11 -8.45 -12.91
N SER A 79 6.76 -9.17 -12.01
CA SER A 79 6.09 -10.00 -11.00
C SER A 79 5.43 -9.16 -9.91
N PHE A 80 4.35 -9.67 -9.30
CA PHE A 80 3.64 -8.97 -8.23
C PHE A 80 4.51 -8.70 -6.99
N GLY A 81 5.43 -9.61 -6.67
CA GLY A 81 6.36 -9.44 -5.55
C GLY A 81 7.30 -8.24 -5.67
N GLU A 82 7.55 -7.76 -6.91
CA GLU A 82 8.35 -6.56 -7.11
C GLU A 82 7.65 -5.29 -6.61
N VAL A 83 6.32 -5.28 -6.46
CA VAL A 83 5.57 -4.12 -5.93
C VAL A 83 6.03 -3.83 -4.50
N GLU A 84 5.98 -4.82 -3.61
CA GLU A 84 6.43 -4.67 -2.22
C GLU A 84 7.90 -4.27 -2.14
N LYS A 85 8.76 -4.92 -2.92
CA LYS A 85 10.20 -4.62 -2.98
C LYS A 85 10.46 -3.17 -3.38
N ASN A 86 9.73 -2.67 -4.38
CA ASN A 86 9.87 -1.28 -4.82
C ASN A 86 9.32 -0.28 -3.79
N ILE A 87 8.22 -0.59 -3.09
CA ILE A 87 7.73 0.25 -1.98
C ILE A 87 8.79 0.32 -0.87
N LYS A 88 9.35 -0.82 -0.43
CA LYS A 88 10.42 -0.86 0.56
C LYS A 88 11.63 -0.02 0.16
N ASN A 89 12.03 -0.09 -1.10
CA ASN A 89 13.15 0.70 -1.62
C ASN A 89 12.81 2.20 -1.69
N ALA A 90 11.59 2.55 -2.09
CA ALA A 90 11.15 3.93 -2.21
C ALA A 90 11.19 4.69 -0.87
N VAL A 91 10.83 4.01 0.22
CA VAL A 91 10.78 4.64 1.56
C VAL A 91 12.08 4.52 2.35
N LYS A 92 13.07 3.81 1.81
CA LYS A 92 14.37 3.63 2.48
C LYS A 92 15.00 4.98 2.83
N GLY A 93 15.30 5.16 4.12
CA GLY A 93 15.89 6.41 4.65
C GLY A 93 14.89 7.50 5.00
N ILE A 94 13.59 7.32 4.78
CA ILE A 94 12.54 8.25 5.26
C ILE A 94 12.15 7.84 6.67
N LYS A 95 12.51 8.68 7.66
CA LYS A 95 12.49 8.31 9.09
C LYS A 95 11.11 8.04 9.67
N ASN A 96 10.09 8.75 9.20
CA ASN A 96 8.73 8.65 9.74
C ASN A 96 7.83 7.67 8.97
N ILE A 97 8.41 6.86 8.05
CA ILE A 97 7.67 5.85 7.31
C ILE A 97 8.11 4.45 7.72
N THR A 98 7.14 3.61 8.03
CA THR A 98 7.32 2.18 8.32
C THR A 98 6.55 1.36 7.30
N VAL A 99 7.20 0.35 6.69
CA VAL A 99 6.52 -0.57 5.78
C VAL A 99 5.87 -1.69 6.56
N ILE A 100 4.62 -2.00 6.20
CA ILE A 100 3.88 -3.16 6.68
C ILE A 100 3.55 -4.05 5.48
N SER A 101 3.94 -5.31 5.52
CA SER A 101 3.58 -6.27 4.47
C SER A 101 2.11 -6.66 4.59
N GLY A 102 1.34 -6.42 3.52
CA GLY A 102 -0.09 -6.77 3.47
C GLY A 102 -0.37 -8.16 2.94
N ILE A 103 0.63 -8.87 2.42
CA ILE A 103 0.43 -10.11 1.64
C ILE A 103 -0.33 -11.22 2.39
N ASP A 104 -0.23 -11.24 3.69
CA ASP A 104 -0.87 -12.24 4.57
C ASP A 104 -1.98 -11.63 5.45
N PHE A 105 -2.45 -10.40 5.15
CA PHE A 105 -3.52 -9.78 5.92
C PHE A 105 -4.86 -10.48 5.75
N VAL A 106 -5.11 -11.05 4.58
CA VAL A 106 -6.29 -11.87 4.30
C VAL A 106 -5.81 -13.27 3.94
N PRO A 107 -6.38 -14.35 4.51
CA PRO A 107 -6.07 -15.71 4.09
C PRO A 107 -6.24 -15.88 2.56
N LYS A 108 -5.37 -16.67 1.94
CA LYS A 108 -5.31 -16.86 0.47
C LYS A 108 -6.42 -17.80 -0.02
N GLU A 109 -7.67 -17.47 0.32
CA GLU A 109 -8.88 -18.23 0.02
C GLU A 109 -9.84 -17.37 -0.79
N GLU A 110 -10.18 -17.80 -2.01
CA GLU A 110 -11.04 -17.04 -2.93
C GLU A 110 -12.38 -16.63 -2.31
N LYS A 111 -12.96 -17.48 -1.44
CA LYS A 111 -14.23 -17.20 -0.76
C LYS A 111 -14.21 -15.94 0.13
N LEU A 112 -13.03 -15.46 0.53
CA LEU A 112 -12.86 -14.24 1.32
C LEU A 112 -12.78 -12.96 0.47
N PHE A 113 -12.98 -13.10 -0.84
CA PHE A 113 -12.95 -12.00 -1.80
C PHE A 113 -14.27 -11.92 -2.55
N ALA A 114 -14.90 -10.73 -2.56
CA ALA A 114 -16.20 -10.49 -3.17
C ALA A 114 -16.24 -10.81 -4.69
N ASP A 115 -15.12 -10.58 -5.37
CA ASP A 115 -14.92 -10.91 -6.78
C ASP A 115 -14.15 -12.22 -6.99
N LEU A 116 -14.00 -13.02 -5.91
CA LEU A 116 -13.21 -14.26 -5.87
C LEU A 116 -11.74 -14.08 -6.31
N ARG A 117 -11.22 -12.85 -6.25
CA ARG A 117 -9.90 -12.54 -6.83
C ARG A 117 -9.08 -11.50 -6.06
N LEU A 118 -9.64 -10.32 -5.79
CA LEU A 118 -8.85 -9.15 -5.40
C LEU A 118 -9.48 -8.34 -4.25
N HIS A 119 -10.79 -8.15 -4.27
CA HIS A 119 -11.47 -7.28 -3.32
C HIS A 119 -12.02 -8.09 -2.14
N PRO A 120 -11.47 -7.97 -0.93
CA PRO A 120 -12.01 -8.68 0.22
C PRO A 120 -13.50 -8.41 0.40
N ASN A 121 -14.26 -9.43 0.77
CA ASN A 121 -15.61 -9.29 1.28
C ASN A 121 -15.59 -8.96 2.78
N ASP A 122 -16.73 -8.94 3.44
CA ASP A 122 -16.83 -8.56 4.85
C ASP A 122 -15.95 -9.45 5.74
N ASP A 123 -16.01 -10.77 5.57
CA ASP A 123 -15.15 -11.72 6.31
C ASP A 123 -13.66 -11.48 6.02
N GLY A 124 -13.32 -11.21 4.76
CA GLY A 124 -11.95 -10.87 4.36
C GLY A 124 -11.45 -9.56 4.98
N PHE A 125 -12.34 -8.56 5.12
CA PHE A 125 -12.02 -7.31 5.80
C PHE A 125 -11.85 -7.46 7.31
N GLU A 126 -12.54 -8.39 7.96
CA GLU A 126 -12.31 -8.69 9.38
C GLU A 126 -10.87 -9.15 9.60
N TYR A 127 -10.38 -10.12 8.80
CA TYR A 127 -8.98 -10.55 8.84
C TYR A 127 -8.01 -9.38 8.57
N TYR A 128 -8.31 -8.56 7.55
CA TYR A 128 -7.49 -7.41 7.21
C TYR A 128 -7.34 -6.44 8.40
N VAL A 129 -8.45 -6.08 9.04
CA VAL A 129 -8.47 -5.14 10.16
C VAL A 129 -7.71 -5.70 11.36
N GLU A 130 -7.94 -6.97 11.72
CA GLU A 130 -7.23 -7.60 12.85
C GLU A 130 -5.71 -7.61 12.64
N ASN A 131 -5.27 -8.02 11.44
CA ASN A 131 -3.85 -8.11 11.15
C ASN A 131 -3.20 -6.72 11.04
N LEU A 132 -3.86 -5.77 10.40
CA LEU A 132 -3.40 -4.37 10.36
C LEU A 132 -3.27 -3.78 11.76
N TYR A 133 -4.28 -3.99 12.63
CA TYR A 133 -4.24 -3.52 14.01
C TYR A 133 -3.05 -4.12 14.79
N LYS A 134 -2.82 -5.42 14.69
CA LYS A 134 -1.69 -6.11 15.33
C LYS A 134 -0.35 -5.51 14.87
N GLU A 135 -0.20 -5.31 13.56
CA GLU A 135 1.03 -4.76 12.97
C GLU A 135 1.29 -3.30 13.39
N ILE A 136 0.26 -2.46 13.37
CA ILE A 136 0.40 -1.06 13.81
C ILE A 136 0.70 -1.01 15.31
N LYS A 137 -0.04 -1.73 16.13
CA LYS A 137 0.15 -1.76 17.59
C LYS A 137 1.57 -2.19 18.00
N ALA A 138 2.19 -3.08 17.24
CA ALA A 138 3.56 -3.52 17.50
C ALA A 138 4.62 -2.46 17.13
N LYS A 139 4.24 -1.39 16.41
CA LYS A 139 5.16 -0.38 15.86
C LYS A 139 4.94 1.03 16.43
N ILE A 140 3.97 1.21 17.30
CA ILE A 140 3.70 2.45 18.04
C ILE A 140 4.09 2.31 19.50
#